data_aa8e868a602be89d345c57e4830d651b
#
_entry.id   aa8e868a602be89d345c57e4830d651b
#
_cell.length_a   1.000
_cell.length_b   1.000
_cell.length_c   1.000
_cell.angle_alpha   90.00
_cell.angle_beta   90.00
_cell.angle_gamma   90.00
#
_symmetry.space_group_name_H-M   'P 1'
#
loop_
_entity.id
_entity.type
_entity.pdbx_description
1 polymer ?
#
loop_
_entity_poly.entity_id
_entity_poly.type
_entity_poly.pdbx_seq_one_letter_code
_entity_poly.pdbx_strand_id
1 'polypeptide(L)'
;AMIIITDGVNHDDIAIESAKKAKEKGVLIHTLGMGLEQGGPIPVRDKRGNNISYRKDKSGNTIISKLNELMLMEIAQSGGGKYIRANNSRAGLQELINEINRLEKKEIGTMEFTNFKDRFQFFLIIALILLFLDLVILERKNEKFNF
;
A
#
# COMPACT_ATOMS: atom_id res chain seq x y z
N ALA A 1 0.04 4.62 3.13
CA ALA A 1 1.43 4.37 3.54
C ALA A 1 2.38 4.56 2.35
N MET A 2 3.66 4.87 2.64
CA MET A 2 4.75 4.99 1.65
C MET A 2 5.84 3.97 2.00
N ILE A 3 6.41 3.32 0.99
CA ILE A 3 7.53 2.39 1.17
C ILE A 3 8.74 2.95 0.43
N ILE A 4 9.86 3.12 1.12
CA ILE A 4 11.13 3.56 0.56
C ILE A 4 12.06 2.35 0.50
N ILE A 5 12.50 1.99 -0.71
CA ILE A 5 13.44 0.89 -0.94
C ILE A 5 14.78 1.48 -1.34
N THR A 6 15.80 1.31 -0.52
CA THR A 6 17.11 1.94 -0.74
C THR A 6 18.20 1.22 0.07
N ASP A 7 19.46 1.52 -0.24
CA ASP A 7 20.63 1.13 0.55
C ASP A 7 21.02 2.18 1.62
N GLY A 8 20.32 3.32 1.65
CA GLY A 8 20.54 4.37 2.66
C GLY A 8 21.83 5.17 2.46
N VAL A 9 22.36 5.27 1.25
CA VAL A 9 23.64 5.98 0.97
C VAL A 9 23.52 7.51 1.11
N ASN A 10 22.33 8.05 1.28
CA ASN A 10 22.16 9.49 1.45
C ASN A 10 22.45 9.91 2.90
N HIS A 11 23.21 11.00 3.07
CA HIS A 11 23.65 11.50 4.38
C HIS A 11 22.89 12.76 4.83
N ASP A 12 21.77 13.08 4.19
CA ASP A 12 21.08 14.34 4.46
C ASP A 12 20.01 14.19 5.53
N ASP A 13 20.11 14.97 6.60
CA ASP A 13 19.09 15.15 7.65
C ASP A 13 17.71 15.56 7.10
N ILE A 14 17.68 16.05 5.86
CA ILE A 14 16.48 16.42 5.10
C ILE A 14 15.51 15.25 4.96
N ALA A 15 16.02 14.02 4.85
CA ALA A 15 15.17 12.83 4.71
C ALA A 15 14.34 12.58 5.98
N ILE A 16 14.97 12.75 7.16
CA ILE A 16 14.33 12.57 8.46
C ILE A 16 13.27 13.64 8.70
N GLU A 17 13.58 14.91 8.37
CA GLU A 17 12.62 16.00 8.48
C GLU A 17 11.41 15.82 7.53
N SER A 18 11.68 15.36 6.32
CA SER A 18 10.63 15.05 5.34
C SER A 18 9.72 13.92 5.81
N ALA A 19 10.29 12.90 6.47
CA ALA A 19 9.54 11.80 7.07
C ALA A 19 8.62 12.28 8.19
N LYS A 20 9.08 13.19 9.06
CA LYS A 20 8.26 13.81 10.11
C LYS A 20 7.08 14.59 9.51
N LYS A 21 7.35 15.42 8.51
CA LYS A 21 6.30 16.20 7.81
C LYS A 21 5.25 15.29 7.12
N ALA A 22 5.69 14.15 6.57
CA ALA A 22 4.77 13.18 5.97
C ALA A 22 3.86 12.54 7.03
N LYS A 23 4.43 12.18 8.19
CA LYS A 23 3.67 11.65 9.33
C LYS A 23 2.61 12.63 9.83
N GLU A 24 2.93 13.92 9.93
CA GLU A 24 1.98 14.98 10.30
C GLU A 24 0.79 15.08 9.34
N LYS A 25 1.02 14.72 8.06
CA LYS A 25 -0.03 14.62 7.02
C LYS A 25 -0.75 13.27 6.99
N GLY A 26 -0.52 12.39 7.97
CA GLY A 26 -1.14 11.07 8.03
C GLY A 26 -0.50 10.03 7.12
N VAL A 27 0.68 10.27 6.53
CA VAL A 27 1.37 9.30 5.69
C VAL A 27 2.42 8.56 6.50
N LEU A 28 2.23 7.25 6.69
CA LEU A 28 3.21 6.37 7.32
C LEU A 28 4.33 6.02 6.33
N ILE A 29 5.60 6.10 6.78
CA ILE A 29 6.76 5.78 5.95
C ILE A 29 7.44 4.52 6.47
N HIS A 30 7.44 3.47 5.63
CA HIS A 30 8.20 2.25 5.87
C HIS A 30 9.47 2.28 5.03
N THR A 31 10.57 1.77 5.57
CA THR A 31 11.84 1.66 4.84
C THR A 31 12.23 0.20 4.69
N LEU A 32 12.63 -0.17 3.47
CA LEU A 32 13.17 -1.48 3.13
C LEU A 32 14.64 -1.31 2.74
N GLY A 33 15.54 -1.73 3.63
CA GLY A 33 16.97 -1.67 3.39
C GLY A 33 17.45 -2.81 2.49
N MET A 34 18.01 -2.46 1.34
CA MET A 34 18.59 -3.42 0.39
C MET A 34 20.08 -3.19 0.27
N GLY A 35 20.89 -4.19 0.63
CA GLY A 35 22.34 -4.10 0.50
C GLY A 35 23.07 -5.00 1.48
N LEU A 36 24.39 -4.93 1.40
CA LEU A 36 25.29 -5.65 2.30
C LEU A 36 25.74 -4.70 3.44
N GLU A 37 25.60 -5.16 4.66
CA GLU A 37 26.07 -4.44 5.86
C GLU A 37 27.58 -4.23 5.83
N GLN A 38 28.31 -5.24 5.36
CA GLN A 38 29.76 -5.17 5.20
C GLN A 38 30.19 -4.29 4.02
N GLY A 39 29.23 -3.93 3.15
CA GLY A 39 29.48 -3.24 1.92
C GLY A 39 29.97 -4.17 0.80
N GLY A 40 29.88 -3.66 -0.43
CA GLY A 40 30.36 -4.37 -1.60
C GLY A 40 30.70 -3.41 -2.74
N PRO A 41 31.64 -3.80 -3.61
CA PRO A 41 32.00 -2.99 -4.76
C PRO A 41 30.85 -2.99 -5.77
N ILE A 42 30.56 -1.85 -6.36
CA ILE A 42 29.48 -1.70 -7.35
C ILE A 42 29.97 -2.27 -8.69
N PRO A 43 29.39 -3.38 -9.21
CA PRO A 43 29.81 -3.97 -10.46
C PRO A 43 29.33 -3.15 -11.66
N VAL A 44 30.21 -2.96 -12.62
CA VAL A 44 29.87 -2.45 -13.95
C VAL A 44 29.68 -3.66 -14.88
N ARG A 45 28.47 -3.81 -15.41
CA ARG A 45 28.08 -4.96 -16.24
C ARG A 45 27.99 -4.57 -17.70
N ASP A 46 28.31 -5.51 -18.58
CA ASP A 46 28.07 -5.38 -20.01
C ASP A 46 26.59 -5.59 -20.37
N LYS A 47 26.25 -5.44 -21.64
CA LYS A 47 24.91 -5.69 -22.17
C LYS A 47 24.44 -7.15 -22.00
N ARG A 48 25.37 -8.07 -21.74
CA ARG A 48 25.09 -9.50 -21.50
C ARG A 48 25.02 -9.87 -20.03
N GLY A 49 25.20 -8.88 -19.13
CA GLY A 49 25.13 -9.08 -17.67
C GLY A 49 26.42 -9.52 -17.00
N ASN A 50 27.55 -9.66 -17.77
CA ASN A 50 28.85 -10.04 -17.22
C ASN A 50 29.52 -8.86 -16.53
N ASN A 51 30.20 -9.11 -15.39
CA ASN A 51 30.98 -8.09 -14.71
C ASN A 51 32.25 -7.78 -15.52
N ILE A 52 32.37 -6.51 -15.98
CA ILE A 52 33.53 -6.04 -16.70
C ILE A 52 34.53 -5.39 -15.75
N SER A 53 34.03 -4.62 -14.79
CA SER A 53 34.85 -3.86 -13.84
C SER A 53 34.02 -3.47 -12.63
N TYR A 54 34.62 -2.71 -11.69
CA TYR A 54 33.92 -2.07 -10.58
C TYR A 54 33.95 -0.56 -10.75
N ARG A 55 32.89 0.09 -10.27
CA ARG A 55 32.75 1.54 -10.32
C ARG A 55 33.84 2.19 -9.49
N LYS A 56 34.51 3.20 -10.07
CA LYS A 56 35.60 3.95 -9.44
C LYS A 56 35.21 5.38 -9.20
N ASP A 57 35.75 5.98 -8.14
CA ASP A 57 35.64 7.40 -7.85
C ASP A 57 36.57 8.22 -8.78
N LYS A 58 36.57 9.56 -8.60
CA LYS A 58 37.42 10.48 -9.36
C LYS A 58 38.91 10.25 -9.12
N SER A 59 39.28 9.61 -8.04
CA SER A 59 40.62 9.29 -7.61
C SER A 59 41.10 7.89 -8.06
N GLY A 60 40.19 7.13 -8.74
CA GLY A 60 40.48 5.77 -9.22
C GLY A 60 40.24 4.66 -8.21
N ASN A 61 39.77 4.96 -7.01
CA ASN A 61 39.46 3.97 -5.98
C ASN A 61 38.09 3.32 -6.27
N THR A 62 37.97 2.04 -5.93
CA THR A 62 36.69 1.33 -6.08
C THR A 62 35.65 1.87 -5.09
N ILE A 63 34.47 2.24 -5.60
CA ILE A 63 33.35 2.68 -4.77
C ILE A 63 32.70 1.47 -4.10
N ILE A 64 32.67 1.48 -2.79
CA ILE A 64 32.01 0.47 -1.97
C ILE A 64 30.66 1.03 -1.52
N SER A 65 29.57 0.40 -1.93
CA SER A 65 28.23 0.70 -1.41
C SER A 65 27.98 -0.13 -0.15
N LYS A 66 27.54 0.53 0.91
CA LYS A 66 27.26 -0.10 2.20
C LYS A 66 25.87 0.27 2.65
N LEU A 67 25.11 -0.72 3.14
CA LEU A 67 23.80 -0.49 3.71
C LEU A 67 23.89 0.33 5.00
N ASN A 68 23.22 1.47 5.05
CA ASN A 68 23.10 2.32 6.22
C ASN A 68 21.79 2.04 6.95
N GLU A 69 21.78 0.98 7.75
CA GLU A 69 20.58 0.55 8.47
C GLU A 69 20.11 1.58 9.50
N LEU A 70 21.05 2.22 10.21
CA LEU A 70 20.73 3.18 11.26
C LEU A 70 19.91 4.35 10.71
N MET A 71 20.33 4.91 9.58
CA MET A 71 19.61 6.00 8.94
C MET A 71 18.21 5.56 8.47
N LEU A 72 18.08 4.36 7.89
CA LEU A 72 16.80 3.83 7.44
C LEU A 72 15.83 3.56 8.59
N MET A 73 16.35 3.08 9.72
CA MET A 73 15.57 2.93 10.96
C MET A 73 15.07 4.28 11.47
N GLU A 74 15.92 5.30 11.45
CA GLU A 74 15.58 6.64 11.94
C GLU A 74 14.51 7.30 11.04
N ILE A 75 14.63 7.16 9.72
CA ILE A 75 13.62 7.64 8.76
C ILE A 75 12.28 6.94 9.01
N ALA A 76 12.27 5.62 9.15
CA ALA A 76 11.05 4.85 9.39
C ALA A 76 10.41 5.25 10.73
N GLN A 77 11.17 5.36 11.79
CA GLN A 77 10.70 5.77 13.12
C GLN A 77 10.11 7.19 13.09
N SER A 78 10.81 8.12 12.45
CA SER A 78 10.35 9.51 12.28
C SER A 78 9.08 9.60 11.46
N GLY A 79 8.94 8.74 10.43
CA GLY A 79 7.76 8.61 9.59
C GLY A 79 6.62 7.78 10.20
N GLY A 80 6.79 7.26 11.44
CA GLY A 80 5.77 6.46 12.12
C GLY A 80 5.58 5.04 11.56
N GLY A 81 6.47 4.59 10.68
CA GLY A 81 6.47 3.26 10.10
C GLY A 81 7.53 2.33 10.68
N LYS A 82 7.91 1.31 9.92
CA LYS A 82 8.89 0.29 10.32
C LYS A 82 10.01 0.17 9.28
N TYR A 83 11.21 -0.10 9.77
CA TYR A 83 12.34 -0.57 8.97
C TYR A 83 12.29 -2.08 8.84
N ILE A 84 12.53 -2.59 7.65
CA ILE A 84 12.71 -4.02 7.35
C ILE A 84 13.93 -4.19 6.49
N ARG A 85 14.76 -5.17 6.84
CA ARG A 85 15.92 -5.54 6.03
C ARG A 85 15.51 -6.55 4.97
N ALA A 86 15.75 -6.23 3.71
CA ALA A 86 15.63 -7.19 2.62
C ALA A 86 16.83 -8.15 2.65
N ASN A 87 16.74 -9.19 3.44
CA ASN A 87 17.57 -10.36 3.22
C ASN A 87 17.09 -11.04 1.94
N ASN A 88 17.97 -11.79 1.25
CA ASN A 88 17.66 -12.54 0.01
C ASN A 88 16.44 -13.48 0.10
N SER A 89 15.70 -13.43 1.17
CA SER A 89 14.54 -14.25 1.46
C SER A 89 13.27 -13.47 1.14
N ARG A 90 12.36 -14.10 0.45
CA ARG A 90 10.96 -13.65 0.27
C ARG A 90 10.28 -13.30 1.60
N ALA A 91 10.85 -13.77 2.71
CA ALA A 91 10.33 -13.57 4.07
C ALA A 91 10.25 -12.08 4.48
N GLY A 92 11.28 -11.26 4.22
CA GLY A 92 11.28 -9.85 4.60
C GLY A 92 10.23 -9.02 3.84
N LEU A 93 10.02 -9.32 2.55
CA LEU A 93 8.97 -8.68 1.77
C LEU A 93 7.57 -9.12 2.24
N GLN A 94 7.41 -10.39 2.59
CA GLN A 94 6.13 -10.90 3.10
C GLN A 94 5.77 -10.28 4.45
N GLU A 95 6.76 -10.08 5.33
CA GLU A 95 6.56 -9.39 6.60
C GLU A 95 6.11 -7.95 6.39
N LEU A 96 6.73 -7.23 5.45
CA LEU A 96 6.32 -5.86 5.11
C LEU A 96 4.89 -5.82 4.57
N ILE A 97 4.53 -6.70 3.65
CA ILE A 97 3.17 -6.79 3.09
C ILE A 97 2.15 -7.09 4.19
N ASN A 98 2.46 -8.02 5.10
CA ASN A 98 1.58 -8.35 6.22
C ASN A 98 1.38 -7.17 7.17
N GLU A 99 2.42 -6.39 7.43
CA GLU A 99 2.34 -5.19 8.28
C GLU A 99 1.49 -4.11 7.63
N ILE A 100 1.66 -3.85 6.32
CA ILE A 100 0.84 -2.89 5.56
C ILE A 100 -0.62 -3.31 5.57
N ASN A 101 -0.90 -4.56 5.26
CA ASN A 101 -2.27 -5.11 5.29
C ASN A 101 -2.91 -5.01 6.69
N ARG A 102 -2.11 -5.12 7.74
CA ARG A 102 -2.58 -4.95 9.12
C ARG A 102 -2.94 -3.51 9.43
N LEU A 103 -2.16 -2.56 8.93
CA LEU A 103 -2.41 -1.12 9.10
C LEU A 103 -3.63 -0.68 8.30
N GLU A 104 -3.76 -1.10 7.05
CA GLU A 104 -4.93 -0.81 6.21
C GLU A 104 -6.23 -1.34 6.82
N LYS A 105 -6.21 -2.56 7.37
CA LYS A 105 -7.38 -3.11 8.07
C LYS A 105 -7.76 -2.32 9.31
N LYS A 106 -6.80 -1.69 9.99
CA LYS A 106 -7.07 -0.88 11.17
C LYS A 106 -7.69 0.48 10.79
N GLU A 107 -7.26 1.06 9.67
CA GLU A 107 -7.83 2.32 9.16
C GLU A 107 -9.20 2.11 8.50
N ILE A 108 -9.40 1.01 7.78
CA ILE A 108 -10.70 0.64 7.21
C ILE A 108 -11.73 0.32 8.31
N GLY A 109 -11.29 -0.17 9.47
CA GLY A 109 -12.15 -0.36 10.63
C GLY A 109 -12.68 0.94 11.24
N THR A 110 -12.09 2.10 10.89
CA THR A 110 -12.52 3.44 11.35
C THR A 110 -13.25 4.22 10.24
N MET A 111 -13.04 3.90 8.98
CA MET A 111 -13.98 4.24 7.92
C MET A 111 -15.12 3.21 7.99
N GLU A 112 -16.13 3.50 8.80
CA GLU A 112 -17.44 2.96 8.53
C GLU A 112 -17.74 3.25 7.07
N PHE A 113 -17.54 2.27 6.19
CA PHE A 113 -18.41 2.16 5.04
C PHE A 113 -19.78 2.15 5.68
N THR A 114 -20.43 3.29 5.65
CA THR A 114 -21.85 3.38 5.95
C THR A 114 -22.42 2.28 5.08
N ASN A 115 -22.72 1.14 5.70
CA ASN A 115 -23.51 0.11 5.09
C ASN A 115 -24.80 0.85 4.76
N PHE A 116 -24.89 1.33 3.53
CA PHE A 116 -26.15 1.67 2.95
C PHE A 116 -26.92 0.36 3.04
N LYS A 117 -27.67 0.21 4.15
CA LYS A 117 -28.68 -0.82 4.23
C LYS A 117 -29.61 -0.48 3.09
N ASP A 118 -29.37 -1.11 1.96
CA ASP A 118 -30.21 -1.02 0.80
C ASP A 118 -31.61 -1.40 1.22
N ARG A 119 -32.43 -0.40 1.51
CA ARG A 119 -33.83 -0.60 1.90
C ARG A 119 -34.72 -0.74 0.69
N PHE A 120 -34.15 -1.04 -0.48
CA PHE A 120 -34.91 -1.29 -1.69
C PHE A 120 -35.90 -2.46 -1.54
N GLN A 121 -35.58 -3.42 -0.65
CA GLN A 121 -36.44 -4.56 -0.36
C GLN A 121 -37.81 -4.12 0.16
N PHE A 122 -37.87 -3.04 0.96
CA PHE A 122 -39.12 -2.53 1.48
C PHE A 122 -40.01 -1.96 0.35
N PHE A 123 -39.43 -1.21 -0.55
CA PHE A 123 -40.12 -0.66 -1.72
C PHE A 123 -40.53 -1.75 -2.72
N LEU A 124 -39.69 -2.79 -2.87
CA LEU A 124 -39.93 -3.93 -3.73
C LEU A 124 -41.13 -4.75 -3.23
N ILE A 125 -41.26 -4.95 -1.90
CA ILE A 125 -42.42 -5.64 -1.31
C ILE A 125 -43.71 -4.85 -1.57
N ILE A 126 -43.69 -3.53 -1.40
CA ILE A 126 -44.86 -2.67 -1.66
C ILE A 126 -45.26 -2.75 -3.13
N ALA A 127 -44.28 -2.65 -4.05
CA ALA A 127 -44.52 -2.76 -5.50
C ALA A 127 -45.11 -4.12 -5.86
N LEU A 128 -44.63 -5.21 -5.26
CA LEU A 128 -45.14 -6.56 -5.50
C LEU A 128 -46.58 -6.72 -5.00
N ILE A 129 -46.92 -6.15 -3.85
CA ILE A 129 -48.29 -6.16 -3.29
C ILE A 129 -49.24 -5.40 -4.24
N LEU A 130 -48.84 -4.20 -4.70
CA LEU A 130 -49.64 -3.41 -5.64
C LEU A 130 -49.87 -4.13 -6.96
N LEU A 131 -48.84 -4.79 -7.50
CA LEU A 131 -48.94 -5.58 -8.72
C LEU A 131 -49.87 -6.78 -8.54
N PHE A 132 -49.84 -7.44 -7.38
CA PHE A 132 -50.75 -8.54 -7.07
C PHE A 132 -52.21 -8.06 -6.96
N LEU A 133 -52.44 -6.90 -6.33
CA LEU A 133 -53.74 -6.26 -6.23
C LEU A 133 -54.28 -5.89 -7.62
N ASP A 134 -53.43 -5.34 -8.51
CA ASP A 134 -53.82 -4.99 -9.87
C ASP A 134 -54.24 -6.22 -10.65
N LEU A 135 -53.52 -7.33 -10.53
CA LEU A 135 -53.85 -8.60 -11.18
C LEU A 135 -55.20 -9.17 -10.69
N VAL A 136 -55.50 -9.07 -9.38
CA VAL A 136 -56.77 -9.53 -8.82
C VAL A 136 -57.94 -8.62 -9.21
N ILE A 137 -57.71 -7.31 -9.40
CA ILE A 137 -58.72 -6.35 -9.82
C ILE A 137 -59.04 -6.53 -11.31
N LEU A 138 -58.01 -6.75 -12.14
CA LEU A 138 -58.18 -7.02 -13.59
C LEU A 138 -58.95 -8.30 -13.84
N GLU A 139 -58.85 -9.33 -13.02
CA GLU A 139 -59.62 -10.58 -13.18
C GLU A 139 -61.11 -10.42 -12.83
N ARG A 140 -61.50 -9.41 -12.06
CA ARG A 140 -62.90 -9.00 -11.91
C ARG A 140 -63.34 -8.12 -13.07
N LYS A 141 -63.43 -8.72 -14.26
CA LYS A 141 -64.02 -8.11 -15.44
C LYS A 141 -65.42 -7.62 -15.08
N ASN A 142 -65.55 -6.30 -15.03
CA ASN A 142 -66.79 -5.65 -14.77
C ASN A 142 -67.77 -5.93 -15.92
N GLU A 143 -68.68 -6.89 -15.75
CA GLU A 143 -69.76 -7.20 -16.71
C GLU A 143 -70.74 -6.03 -16.95
N LYS A 144 -70.48 -4.84 -16.36
CA LYS A 144 -71.39 -3.70 -16.40
C LYS A 144 -71.06 -2.65 -17.49
N PHE A 145 -70.06 -2.87 -18.31
CA PHE A 145 -69.77 -1.99 -19.47
C PHE A 145 -69.75 -2.79 -20.76
N ASN A 146 -70.89 -3.30 -21.14
CA ASN A 146 -71.19 -3.61 -22.53
C ASN A 146 -72.03 -2.45 -23.08
N PHE A 147 -71.37 -1.58 -23.89
CA PHE A 147 -71.99 -0.77 -24.91
C PHE A 147 -71.63 -1.39 -26.25
#